data_2d2de217eabbc66ae8236808a12d6667
#
_entry.id   2d2de217eabbc66ae8236808a12d6667
#
_cell.length_a   1.000
_cell.length_b   1.000
_cell.length_c   1.000
_cell.angle_alpha   90.00
_cell.angle_beta   90.00
_cell.angle_gamma   90.00
#
_symmetry.space_group_name_H-M   'P 1'
#
loop_
_entity.id
_entity.type
_entity.pdbx_description
1 polymer ?
#
loop_
_entity_poly.entity_id
_entity_poly.type
_entity_poly.pdbx_seq_one_letter_code
_entity_poly.pdbx_strand_id
1 'polypeptide(L)'
;MSLITIYPFYYVLIVSFSNVNSFGNHVPYLLPYVIDFEGYQVIFADFSFLQAFFNSVFVTVVGSLLNMLLSICGAYALSKKRLVGRGVFLSLILFTMLFSGGLIPYYLVVSGMGLTNSVWSMILPTAINTFYLIIMKNYFISLPPSLEEAAKIDGAHDLTILFRVILPISMPFIATFFLFYAVERWNEWWNALLFINEKAKQPLQIYMRELLVSFNSTLAQQAISVISQNQKANFQSIQMATIVVSTVPILCVYPFIQKHFVKGVMVGSVKE
;
A
#
# COMPACT_ATOMS: atom_id res chain seq x y z
N MET A 1 24.84 10.31 -9.33
CA MET A 1 23.47 10.40 -8.78
C MET A 1 23.01 9.07 -8.23
N SER A 2 23.00 7.95 -8.98
CA SER A 2 22.49 6.65 -8.54
C SER A 2 23.12 6.11 -7.23
N LEU A 3 24.42 6.30 -7.01
CA LEU A 3 25.07 5.85 -5.77
C LEU A 3 24.58 6.57 -4.52
N ILE A 4 24.27 7.86 -4.63
CA ILE A 4 23.75 8.67 -3.51
C ILE A 4 22.35 8.20 -3.11
N THR A 5 21.51 7.83 -4.08
CA THR A 5 20.15 7.35 -3.81
C THR A 5 20.10 5.92 -3.26
N ILE A 6 21.10 5.09 -3.59
CA ILE A 6 21.17 3.70 -3.09
C ILE A 6 21.77 3.64 -1.68
N TYR A 7 22.62 4.59 -1.31
CA TYR A 7 23.33 4.57 -0.02
C TYR A 7 22.41 4.45 1.22
N PRO A 8 21.28 5.18 1.34
CA PRO A 8 20.40 5.02 2.51
C PRO A 8 19.85 3.60 2.65
N PHE A 9 19.48 2.95 1.54
CA PHE A 9 18.97 1.56 1.56
C PHE A 9 20.07 0.58 1.92
N TYR A 10 21.27 0.78 1.40
CA TYR A 10 22.45 0.01 1.72
C TYR A 10 22.82 0.14 3.20
N TYR A 11 22.77 1.37 3.77
CA TYR A 11 22.98 1.64 5.18
C TYR A 11 22.00 0.86 6.06
N VAL A 12 20.70 0.94 5.76
CA VAL A 12 19.65 0.21 6.49
C VAL A 12 19.92 -1.29 6.49
N LEU A 13 20.29 -1.86 5.34
CA LEU A 13 20.64 -3.27 5.22
C LEU A 13 21.85 -3.65 6.08
N ILE A 14 22.95 -2.90 5.99
CA ILE A 14 24.15 -3.22 6.76
C ILE A 14 23.89 -3.12 8.26
N VAL A 15 23.26 -2.05 8.71
CA VAL A 15 22.99 -1.85 10.14
C VAL A 15 22.03 -2.90 10.67
N SER A 16 21.08 -3.38 9.86
CA SER A 16 20.14 -4.42 10.28
C SER A 16 20.80 -5.78 10.55
N PHE A 17 21.95 -6.05 9.91
CA PHE A 17 22.74 -7.28 10.08
C PHE A 17 23.98 -7.09 10.96
N SER A 18 24.09 -5.97 11.65
CA SER A 18 25.31 -5.63 12.36
C SER A 18 25.06 -5.41 13.84
N ASN A 19 26.03 -5.80 14.66
CA ASN A 19 26.13 -5.32 16.02
C ASN A 19 26.70 -3.89 15.97
N VAL A 20 25.84 -2.90 16.23
CA VAL A 20 26.19 -1.47 16.10
C VAL A 20 27.33 -1.07 17.06
N ASN A 21 27.47 -1.75 18.20
CA ASN A 21 28.56 -1.52 19.14
C ASN A 21 29.95 -1.84 18.55
N SER A 22 30.01 -2.76 17.58
CA SER A 22 31.26 -3.18 16.95
C SER A 22 31.80 -2.17 15.94
N PHE A 23 31.00 -1.21 15.48
CA PHE A 23 31.42 -0.19 14.52
C PHE A 23 32.35 0.90 15.13
N GLY A 24 32.28 1.13 16.46
CA GLY A 24 33.02 2.22 17.09
C GLY A 24 32.75 3.57 16.43
N ASN A 25 33.81 4.34 16.16
CA ASN A 25 33.73 5.66 15.50
C ASN A 25 33.89 5.57 13.96
N HIS A 26 33.81 4.39 13.37
CA HIS A 26 34.00 4.24 11.92
C HIS A 26 32.71 4.59 11.15
N VAL A 27 32.69 5.79 10.60
CA VAL A 27 31.66 6.29 9.68
C VAL A 27 32.36 6.67 8.37
N PRO A 28 31.88 6.25 7.19
CA PRO A 28 30.60 5.59 6.89
C PRO A 28 30.62 4.05 7.05
N TYR A 29 29.51 3.47 7.44
CA TYR A 29 29.32 2.01 7.55
C TYR A 29 29.28 1.38 6.16
N LEU A 30 30.42 0.97 5.64
CA LEU A 30 30.54 0.38 4.31
C LEU A 30 30.41 -1.15 4.31
N LEU A 31 30.79 -1.80 5.43
CA LEU A 31 30.69 -3.25 5.58
C LEU A 31 30.29 -3.59 7.01
N PRO A 32 29.55 -4.69 7.25
CA PRO A 32 29.26 -5.17 8.60
C PRO A 32 30.58 -5.64 9.24
N TYR A 33 30.94 -5.09 10.40
CA TYR A 33 32.15 -5.48 11.11
C TYR A 33 32.00 -6.83 11.83
N VAL A 34 30.79 -7.03 12.41
CA VAL A 34 30.37 -8.30 12.99
C VAL A 34 28.94 -8.54 12.53
N ILE A 35 28.70 -9.68 11.88
CA ILE A 35 27.35 -10.07 11.46
C ILE A 35 26.60 -10.55 12.69
N ASP A 36 25.46 -9.92 12.95
CA ASP A 36 24.57 -10.21 14.06
C ASP A 36 23.10 -10.21 13.59
N PHE A 37 22.36 -11.24 13.97
CA PHE A 37 20.96 -11.42 13.64
C PHE A 37 20.02 -11.16 14.85
N GLU A 38 20.56 -10.66 15.97
CA GLU A 38 19.79 -10.43 17.19
C GLU A 38 18.56 -9.56 16.93
N GLY A 39 18.69 -8.49 16.11
CA GLY A 39 17.58 -7.63 15.74
C GLY A 39 16.44 -8.39 15.08
N TYR A 40 16.72 -9.32 14.18
CA TYR A 40 15.70 -10.15 13.54
C TYR A 40 15.09 -11.16 14.51
N GLN A 41 15.89 -11.80 15.37
CA GLN A 41 15.39 -12.73 16.37
C GLN A 41 14.41 -12.05 17.33
N VAL A 42 14.72 -10.86 17.79
CA VAL A 42 13.84 -10.05 18.66
C VAL A 42 12.52 -9.71 17.95
N ILE A 43 12.56 -9.27 16.69
CA ILE A 43 11.37 -8.91 15.93
C ILE A 43 10.46 -10.13 15.72
N PHE A 44 11.02 -11.24 15.28
CA PHE A 44 10.22 -12.45 15.02
C PHE A 44 9.75 -13.16 16.29
N ALA A 45 10.36 -12.89 17.44
CA ALA A 45 9.87 -13.33 18.75
C ALA A 45 8.76 -12.42 19.31
N ASP A 46 8.63 -11.18 18.82
CA ASP A 46 7.58 -10.25 19.26
C ASP A 46 6.25 -10.59 18.59
N PHE A 47 5.32 -11.07 19.42
CA PHE A 47 3.96 -11.40 18.98
C PHE A 47 3.23 -10.18 18.41
N SER A 48 3.48 -8.97 18.95
CA SER A 48 2.87 -7.72 18.47
C SER A 48 3.29 -7.39 17.05
N PHE A 49 4.56 -7.62 16.72
CA PHE A 49 5.07 -7.46 15.36
C PHE A 49 4.39 -8.43 14.38
N LEU A 50 4.33 -9.72 14.72
CA LEU A 50 3.71 -10.74 13.88
C LEU A 50 2.24 -10.40 13.63
N GLN A 51 1.53 -9.98 14.67
CA GLN A 51 0.12 -9.60 14.55
C GLN A 51 -0.06 -8.37 13.64
N ALA A 52 0.75 -7.33 13.81
CA ALA A 52 0.74 -6.15 12.97
C ALA A 52 1.08 -6.47 11.50
N PHE A 53 2.02 -7.39 11.27
CA PHE A 53 2.37 -7.87 9.94
C PHE A 53 1.18 -8.58 9.27
N PHE A 54 0.53 -9.53 9.96
CA PHE A 54 -0.64 -10.22 9.42
C PHE A 54 -1.82 -9.29 9.19
N ASN A 55 -2.04 -8.28 10.04
CA ASN A 55 -3.05 -7.24 9.82
C ASN A 55 -2.75 -6.47 8.52
N SER A 56 -1.49 -6.08 8.28
CA SER A 56 -1.11 -5.41 7.04
C SER A 56 -1.30 -6.29 5.80
N VAL A 57 -0.96 -7.58 5.89
CA VAL A 57 -1.22 -8.55 4.81
C VAL A 57 -2.72 -8.65 4.53
N PHE A 58 -3.54 -8.77 5.57
CA PHE A 58 -5.00 -8.84 5.44
C PHE A 58 -5.57 -7.57 4.78
N VAL A 59 -5.20 -6.39 5.29
CA VAL A 59 -5.66 -5.09 4.74
C VAL A 59 -5.21 -4.95 3.28
N THR A 60 -4.00 -5.37 2.96
CA THR A 60 -3.47 -5.28 1.60
C THR A 60 -4.22 -6.22 0.66
N VAL A 61 -4.35 -7.49 0.99
CA VAL A 61 -4.97 -8.48 0.10
C VAL A 61 -6.46 -8.20 -0.04
N VAL A 62 -7.19 -8.15 1.08
CA VAL A 62 -8.65 -7.96 1.05
C VAL A 62 -9.02 -6.56 0.56
N GLY A 63 -8.29 -5.53 1.01
CA GLY A 63 -8.50 -4.15 0.57
C GLY A 63 -8.26 -3.97 -0.91
N SER A 64 -7.14 -4.47 -1.46
CA SER A 64 -6.83 -4.34 -2.89
C SER A 64 -7.83 -5.08 -3.77
N LEU A 65 -8.26 -6.28 -3.37
CA LEU A 65 -9.27 -7.04 -4.12
C LEU A 65 -10.60 -6.30 -4.13
N LEU A 66 -11.05 -5.78 -2.98
CA LEU A 66 -12.29 -5.00 -2.89
C LEU A 66 -12.21 -3.71 -3.72
N ASN A 67 -11.10 -2.97 -3.59
CA ASN A 67 -10.89 -1.73 -4.33
C ASN A 67 -10.91 -1.97 -5.85
N MET A 68 -10.24 -3.04 -6.32
CA MET A 68 -10.24 -3.40 -7.72
C MET A 68 -11.63 -3.79 -8.21
N LEU A 69 -12.34 -4.64 -7.46
CA LEU A 69 -13.70 -5.06 -7.83
C LEU A 69 -14.62 -3.86 -7.99
N LEU A 70 -14.66 -2.97 -7.00
CA LEU A 70 -15.51 -1.77 -7.03
C LEU A 70 -15.09 -0.81 -8.15
N SER A 71 -13.79 -0.58 -8.32
CA SER A 71 -13.27 0.32 -9.36
C SER A 71 -13.51 -0.22 -10.77
N ILE A 72 -13.31 -1.50 -11.01
CA ILE A 72 -13.60 -2.13 -12.31
C ILE A 72 -15.08 -2.03 -12.65
N CYS A 73 -15.97 -2.45 -11.72
CA CYS A 73 -17.41 -2.40 -11.94
C CYS A 73 -17.90 -0.95 -12.15
N GLY A 74 -17.44 -0.01 -11.31
CA GLY A 74 -17.79 1.39 -11.42
C GLY A 74 -17.27 2.03 -12.71
N ALA A 75 -16.01 1.81 -13.05
CA ALA A 75 -15.40 2.33 -14.28
C ALA A 75 -16.08 1.79 -15.55
N TYR A 76 -16.39 0.48 -15.56
CA TYR A 76 -17.07 -0.14 -16.68
C TYR A 76 -18.49 0.41 -16.85
N ALA A 77 -19.26 0.52 -15.78
CA ALA A 77 -20.60 1.12 -15.83
C ALA A 77 -20.55 2.57 -16.37
N LEU A 78 -19.63 3.39 -15.83
CA LEU A 78 -19.42 4.78 -16.25
C LEU A 78 -18.83 4.93 -17.67
N SER A 79 -18.25 3.88 -18.25
CA SER A 79 -17.79 3.89 -19.64
C SER A 79 -18.94 3.84 -20.63
N LYS A 80 -20.10 3.29 -20.24
CA LYS A 80 -21.25 3.11 -21.12
C LYS A 80 -22.00 4.42 -21.36
N LYS A 81 -22.12 4.82 -22.63
CA LYS A 81 -22.88 6.03 -23.03
C LYS A 81 -24.38 5.91 -22.69
N ARG A 82 -24.92 4.70 -22.65
CA ARG A 82 -26.33 4.39 -22.35
C ARG A 82 -26.69 4.49 -20.86
N LEU A 83 -25.71 4.67 -19.95
CA LEU A 83 -26.00 4.78 -18.51
C LEU A 83 -26.80 6.07 -18.25
N VAL A 84 -28.01 5.89 -17.71
CA VAL A 84 -28.88 7.01 -17.32
C VAL A 84 -28.21 7.79 -16.17
N GLY A 85 -28.18 9.12 -16.28
CA GLY A 85 -27.56 9.97 -15.27
C GLY A 85 -26.02 9.94 -15.26
N ARG A 86 -25.36 9.36 -16.26
CA ARG A 86 -23.88 9.25 -16.35
C ARG A 86 -23.16 10.58 -16.09
N GLY A 87 -23.68 11.68 -16.65
CA GLY A 87 -23.11 13.01 -16.45
C GLY A 87 -23.13 13.45 -14.99
N VAL A 88 -24.26 13.23 -14.31
CA VAL A 88 -24.43 13.55 -12.88
C VAL A 88 -23.48 12.74 -12.02
N PHE A 89 -23.40 11.42 -12.24
CA PHE A 89 -22.46 10.56 -11.50
C PHE A 89 -21.01 11.00 -11.72
N LEU A 90 -20.60 11.29 -12.95
CA LEU A 90 -19.24 11.77 -13.23
C LEU A 90 -18.96 13.11 -12.56
N SER A 91 -19.91 14.04 -12.57
CA SER A 91 -19.75 15.33 -11.90
C SER A 91 -19.62 15.18 -10.39
N LEU A 92 -20.43 14.32 -9.76
CA LEU A 92 -20.32 14.04 -8.33
C LEU A 92 -18.97 13.39 -7.97
N ILE A 93 -18.52 12.42 -8.76
CA ILE A 93 -17.23 11.75 -8.55
C ILE A 93 -16.07 12.76 -8.70
N LEU A 94 -16.10 13.62 -9.73
CA LEU A 94 -15.11 14.68 -9.90
C LEU A 94 -15.16 15.70 -8.77
N PHE A 95 -16.35 16.04 -8.29
CA PHE A 95 -16.51 16.91 -7.14
C PHE A 95 -15.82 16.37 -5.90
N THR A 96 -15.98 15.08 -5.58
CA THR A 96 -15.30 14.44 -4.44
C THR A 96 -13.76 14.41 -4.58
N MET A 97 -13.23 14.49 -5.79
CA MET A 97 -11.79 14.59 -6.03
C MET A 97 -11.24 15.99 -5.70
N LEU A 98 -12.02 17.02 -5.96
CA LEU A 98 -11.62 18.43 -5.80
C LEU A 98 -11.97 19.01 -4.42
N PHE A 99 -12.99 18.48 -3.78
CA PHE A 99 -13.49 18.98 -2.50
C PHE A 99 -13.36 17.90 -1.41
N SER A 100 -12.66 18.26 -0.35
CA SER A 100 -12.58 17.45 0.87
C SER A 100 -13.41 18.11 1.98
N GLY A 101 -14.21 17.32 2.68
CA GLY A 101 -14.96 17.79 3.84
C GLY A 101 -14.08 18.11 5.07
N GLY A 102 -12.82 17.77 5.03
CA GLY A 102 -11.87 17.91 6.14
C GLY A 102 -11.89 16.74 7.11
N LEU A 103 -10.97 16.79 8.07
CA LEU A 103 -10.71 15.68 8.99
C LEU A 103 -11.90 15.40 9.92
N ILE A 104 -12.49 16.44 10.50
CA ILE A 104 -13.56 16.29 11.51
C ILE A 104 -14.81 15.64 10.88
N PRO A 105 -15.40 16.13 9.78
CA PRO A 105 -16.50 15.45 9.10
C PRO A 105 -16.18 14.02 8.67
N TYR A 106 -14.98 13.79 8.17
CA TYR A 106 -14.53 12.44 7.80
C TYR A 106 -14.55 11.49 9.00
N TYR A 107 -13.97 11.91 10.13
CA TYR A 107 -13.96 11.14 11.37
C TYR A 107 -15.38 10.83 11.86
N LEU A 108 -16.26 11.83 11.87
CA LEU A 108 -17.65 11.68 12.34
C LEU A 108 -18.44 10.69 11.47
N VAL A 109 -18.28 10.73 10.15
CA VAL A 109 -18.95 9.78 9.24
C VAL A 109 -18.48 8.36 9.48
N VAL A 110 -17.16 8.12 9.50
CA VAL A 110 -16.60 6.78 9.70
C VAL A 110 -16.97 6.23 11.08
N SER A 111 -16.90 7.06 12.11
CA SER A 111 -17.30 6.68 13.48
C SER A 111 -18.81 6.42 13.57
N GLY A 112 -19.63 7.24 12.93
CA GLY A 112 -21.08 7.05 12.88
C GLY A 112 -21.52 5.78 12.15
N MET A 113 -20.69 5.24 11.26
CA MET A 113 -20.88 3.94 10.61
C MET A 113 -20.48 2.76 11.52
N GLY A 114 -20.00 2.99 12.75
CA GLY A 114 -19.55 1.95 13.67
C GLY A 114 -18.21 1.30 13.29
N LEU A 115 -17.41 1.95 12.45
CA LEU A 115 -16.14 1.42 11.96
C LEU A 115 -14.96 1.71 12.91
N THR A 116 -15.18 2.44 14.00
CA THR A 116 -14.14 2.71 15.01
C THR A 116 -13.63 1.40 15.61
N ASN A 117 -12.32 1.29 15.73
CA ASN A 117 -11.62 0.11 16.24
C ASN A 117 -11.89 -1.18 15.44
N SER A 118 -12.17 -1.04 14.15
CA SER A 118 -12.40 -2.11 13.20
C SER A 118 -11.38 -2.06 12.06
N VAL A 119 -10.85 -3.20 11.64
CA VAL A 119 -9.93 -3.32 10.49
C VAL A 119 -10.57 -2.76 9.20
N TRP A 120 -11.90 -2.81 9.11
CA TRP A 120 -12.64 -2.25 7.99
C TRP A 120 -12.55 -0.73 7.86
N SER A 121 -12.20 0.00 8.94
CA SER A 121 -11.93 1.44 8.86
C SER A 121 -10.76 1.78 7.97
N MET A 122 -9.81 0.87 7.79
CA MET A 122 -8.67 1.02 6.91
C MET A 122 -9.01 0.70 5.43
N ILE A 123 -10.12 0.03 5.16
CA ILE A 123 -10.48 -0.45 3.82
C ILE A 123 -11.64 0.33 3.20
N LEU A 124 -12.78 0.40 3.90
CA LEU A 124 -14.05 0.90 3.35
C LEU A 124 -14.05 2.40 3.02
N PRO A 125 -13.56 3.30 3.88
CA PRO A 125 -13.64 4.74 3.62
C PRO A 125 -12.88 5.18 2.37
N THR A 126 -11.86 4.44 1.99
CA THR A 126 -11.01 4.71 0.83
C THR A 126 -11.08 3.57 -0.21
N ALA A 127 -12.23 2.86 -0.27
CA ALA A 127 -12.41 1.70 -1.13
C ALA A 127 -12.33 2.01 -2.63
N ILE A 128 -12.62 3.24 -3.05
CA ILE A 128 -12.49 3.70 -4.43
C ILE A 128 -11.59 4.93 -4.47
N ASN A 129 -10.49 4.83 -5.21
CA ASN A 129 -9.69 5.98 -5.59
C ASN A 129 -10.29 6.61 -6.85
N THR A 130 -10.80 7.83 -6.74
CA THR A 130 -11.47 8.55 -7.84
C THR A 130 -10.57 8.72 -9.06
N PHE A 131 -9.29 8.99 -8.86
CA PHE A 131 -8.32 9.15 -9.95
C PHE A 131 -8.15 7.85 -10.74
N TYR A 132 -7.97 6.72 -10.06
CA TYR A 132 -7.85 5.40 -10.71
C TYR A 132 -9.15 5.01 -11.41
N LEU A 133 -10.30 5.28 -10.80
CA LEU A 133 -11.61 5.04 -11.40
C LEU A 133 -11.77 5.77 -12.75
N ILE A 134 -11.37 7.03 -12.81
CA ILE A 134 -11.47 7.83 -14.05
C ILE A 134 -10.53 7.30 -15.14
N ILE A 135 -9.30 6.93 -14.77
CA ILE A 135 -8.35 6.36 -15.73
C ILE A 135 -8.89 5.02 -16.26
N MET A 136 -9.36 4.13 -15.38
CA MET A 136 -9.98 2.86 -15.78
C MET A 136 -11.18 3.06 -16.69
N LYS A 137 -12.07 4.03 -16.37
CA LYS A 137 -13.21 4.39 -17.22
C LYS A 137 -12.74 4.83 -18.61
N ASN A 138 -11.73 5.68 -18.70
CA ASN A 138 -11.23 6.16 -19.99
C ASN A 138 -10.58 5.01 -20.80
N TYR A 139 -9.87 4.12 -20.14
CA TYR A 139 -9.33 2.92 -20.76
C TYR A 139 -10.46 2.03 -21.35
N PHE A 140 -11.51 1.76 -20.60
CA PHE A 140 -12.64 0.97 -21.12
C PHE A 140 -13.36 1.66 -22.28
N ILE A 141 -13.38 2.99 -22.35
CA ILE A 141 -13.92 3.74 -23.49
C ILE A 141 -13.04 3.57 -24.74
N SER A 142 -11.72 3.42 -24.58
CA SER A 142 -10.78 3.29 -25.69
C SER A 142 -10.77 1.91 -26.35
N LEU A 143 -11.40 0.90 -25.72
CA LEU A 143 -11.50 -0.43 -26.29
C LEU A 143 -12.42 -0.45 -27.53
N PRO A 144 -12.15 -1.27 -28.55
CA PRO A 144 -12.99 -1.38 -29.73
C PRO A 144 -14.41 -1.80 -29.38
N PRO A 145 -15.44 -1.06 -29.83
CA PRO A 145 -16.84 -1.41 -29.55
C PRO A 145 -17.26 -2.78 -30.09
N SER A 146 -16.63 -3.24 -31.17
CA SER A 146 -16.89 -4.55 -31.79
C SER A 146 -16.74 -5.74 -30.83
N LEU A 147 -15.87 -5.61 -29.80
CA LEU A 147 -15.70 -6.66 -28.78
C LEU A 147 -16.98 -6.88 -27.96
N GLU A 148 -17.66 -5.78 -27.61
CA GLU A 148 -18.91 -5.84 -26.86
C GLU A 148 -20.10 -6.22 -27.75
N GLU A 149 -20.11 -5.70 -28.99
CA GLU A 149 -21.17 -5.98 -29.97
C GLU A 149 -21.22 -7.45 -30.32
N ALA A 150 -20.07 -8.09 -30.59
CA ALA A 150 -20.00 -9.51 -30.86
C ALA A 150 -20.54 -10.35 -29.68
N ALA A 151 -20.09 -10.05 -28.46
CA ALA A 151 -20.58 -10.75 -27.26
C ALA A 151 -22.08 -10.57 -27.00
N LYS A 152 -22.65 -9.42 -27.38
CA LYS A 152 -24.11 -9.17 -27.28
C LYS A 152 -24.90 -9.97 -28.30
N ILE A 153 -24.38 -10.13 -29.50
CA ILE A 153 -25.02 -11.00 -30.53
C ILE A 153 -25.10 -12.45 -30.00
N ASP A 154 -24.08 -12.89 -29.25
CA ASP A 154 -24.05 -14.17 -28.57
C ASP A 154 -24.95 -14.24 -27.31
N GLY A 155 -25.70 -13.17 -27.00
CA GLY A 155 -26.64 -13.12 -25.88
C GLY A 155 -25.99 -12.85 -24.51
N ALA A 156 -24.72 -12.40 -24.47
CA ALA A 156 -24.05 -12.15 -23.21
C ALA A 156 -24.56 -10.87 -22.51
N HIS A 157 -24.82 -10.97 -21.20
CA HIS A 157 -25.14 -9.83 -20.35
C HIS A 157 -23.89 -9.00 -20.03
N ASP A 158 -24.05 -7.71 -19.66
CA ASP A 158 -22.96 -6.77 -19.41
C ASP A 158 -21.91 -7.28 -18.41
N LEU A 159 -22.31 -7.93 -17.32
CA LEU A 159 -21.38 -8.52 -16.37
C LEU A 159 -20.57 -9.68 -17.00
N THR A 160 -21.20 -10.50 -17.81
CA THR A 160 -20.52 -11.57 -18.54
C THR A 160 -19.51 -10.99 -19.53
N ILE A 161 -19.87 -9.94 -20.25
CA ILE A 161 -18.97 -9.21 -21.15
C ILE A 161 -17.80 -8.64 -20.37
N LEU A 162 -18.05 -8.00 -19.24
CA LEU A 162 -17.00 -7.43 -18.39
C LEU A 162 -16.00 -8.52 -17.96
N PHE A 163 -16.47 -9.59 -17.31
CA PHE A 163 -15.59 -10.58 -16.69
C PHE A 163 -15.00 -11.60 -17.66
N ARG A 164 -15.69 -11.96 -18.76
CA ARG A 164 -15.22 -12.97 -19.71
C ARG A 164 -14.55 -12.42 -20.96
N VAL A 165 -14.82 -11.17 -21.33
CA VAL A 165 -14.27 -10.57 -22.55
C VAL A 165 -13.33 -9.41 -22.22
N ILE A 166 -13.84 -8.38 -21.55
CA ILE A 166 -13.10 -7.13 -21.34
C ILE A 166 -11.96 -7.32 -20.33
N LEU A 167 -12.21 -7.98 -19.21
CA LEU A 167 -11.22 -8.15 -18.15
C LEU A 167 -10.00 -8.95 -18.60
N PRO A 168 -10.14 -10.11 -19.28
CA PRO A 168 -8.99 -10.88 -19.77
C PRO A 168 -8.11 -10.11 -20.76
N ILE A 169 -8.69 -9.34 -21.66
CA ILE A 169 -7.96 -8.51 -22.61
C ILE A 169 -7.23 -7.36 -21.90
N SER A 170 -7.82 -6.86 -20.80
CA SER A 170 -7.30 -5.74 -20.02
C SER A 170 -6.34 -6.15 -18.89
N MET A 171 -5.99 -7.44 -18.76
CA MET A 171 -5.19 -7.94 -17.63
C MET A 171 -3.90 -7.17 -17.35
N PRO A 172 -3.08 -6.75 -18.33
CA PRO A 172 -1.88 -5.97 -18.07
C PRO A 172 -2.18 -4.61 -17.42
N PHE A 173 -3.24 -3.95 -17.88
CA PHE A 173 -3.71 -2.69 -17.33
C PHE A 173 -4.28 -2.85 -15.91
N ILE A 174 -5.13 -3.86 -15.71
CA ILE A 174 -5.73 -4.21 -14.41
C ILE A 174 -4.66 -4.56 -13.38
N ALA A 175 -3.65 -5.36 -13.77
CA ALA A 175 -2.55 -5.73 -12.88
C ALA A 175 -1.76 -4.49 -12.38
N THR A 176 -1.61 -3.47 -13.22
CA THR A 176 -0.96 -2.21 -12.82
C THR A 176 -1.74 -1.48 -11.73
N PHE A 177 -3.07 -1.36 -11.87
CA PHE A 177 -3.90 -0.70 -10.86
C PHE A 177 -4.08 -1.53 -9.60
N PHE A 178 -4.14 -2.86 -9.74
CA PHE A 178 -4.10 -3.74 -8.57
C PHE A 178 -2.87 -3.50 -7.72
N LEU A 179 -1.72 -3.32 -8.36
CA LEU A 179 -0.51 -2.95 -7.65
C LEU A 179 -0.62 -1.61 -6.94
N PHE A 180 -1.09 -0.56 -7.63
CA PHE A 180 -1.21 0.75 -7.00
C PHE A 180 -2.06 0.66 -5.74
N TYR A 181 -3.19 -0.04 -5.79
CA TYR A 181 -4.00 -0.32 -4.61
C TYR A 181 -3.25 -1.15 -3.57
N ALA A 182 -2.51 -2.19 -3.97
CA ALA A 182 -1.77 -3.02 -3.04
C ALA A 182 -0.68 -2.22 -2.29
N VAL A 183 0.04 -1.34 -2.99
CA VAL A 183 1.04 -0.46 -2.37
C VAL A 183 0.38 0.57 -1.44
N GLU A 184 -0.74 1.17 -1.83
CA GLU A 184 -1.49 2.08 -0.96
C GLU A 184 -1.96 1.36 0.32
N ARG A 185 -2.50 0.14 0.20
CA ARG A 185 -2.97 -0.64 1.34
C ARG A 185 -1.86 -1.14 2.24
N TRP A 186 -0.73 -1.53 1.67
CA TRP A 186 0.45 -1.91 2.45
C TRP A 186 0.98 -0.74 3.28
N ASN A 187 0.94 0.46 2.74
CA ASN A 187 1.39 1.68 3.40
C ASN A 187 0.28 2.38 4.21
N GLU A 188 -0.86 1.72 4.45
CA GLU A 188 -1.95 2.31 5.21
C GLU A 188 -1.57 2.52 6.68
N TRP A 189 -1.54 3.77 7.09
CA TRP A 189 -1.27 4.17 8.47
C TRP A 189 -2.23 5.25 8.96
N TRP A 190 -2.80 6.05 8.02
CA TRP A 190 -3.58 7.23 8.38
C TRP A 190 -4.93 6.88 8.99
N ASN A 191 -5.70 6.01 8.35
CA ASN A 191 -6.96 5.55 8.91
C ASN A 191 -6.73 4.66 10.15
N ALA A 192 -5.65 3.90 10.17
CA ALA A 192 -5.26 3.15 11.36
C ALA A 192 -5.01 4.07 12.55
N LEU A 193 -4.26 5.18 12.35
CA LEU A 193 -3.99 6.16 13.40
C LEU A 193 -5.27 6.84 13.93
N LEU A 194 -6.24 7.10 13.03
CA LEU A 194 -7.47 7.80 13.41
C LEU A 194 -8.51 6.89 14.09
N PHE A 195 -8.59 5.63 13.69
CA PHE A 195 -9.72 4.78 14.05
C PHE A 195 -9.35 3.52 14.85
N ILE A 196 -8.07 3.11 14.88
CA ILE A 196 -7.65 1.89 15.58
C ILE A 196 -7.00 2.23 16.92
N ASN A 197 -7.67 1.89 18.02
CA ASN A 197 -7.16 2.08 19.37
C ASN A 197 -6.51 0.80 19.96
N GLU A 198 -6.99 -0.37 19.55
CA GLU A 198 -6.46 -1.65 20.02
C GLU A 198 -5.18 -2.01 19.29
N LYS A 199 -4.09 -2.22 20.02
CA LYS A 199 -2.79 -2.62 19.46
C LYS A 199 -2.88 -3.89 18.60
N ALA A 200 -3.72 -4.83 19.02
CA ALA A 200 -3.95 -6.08 18.30
C ALA A 200 -4.49 -5.93 16.87
N LYS A 201 -5.09 -4.78 16.54
CA LYS A 201 -5.67 -4.48 15.22
C LYS A 201 -4.81 -3.53 14.39
N GLN A 202 -3.73 -3.02 14.96
CA GLN A 202 -2.84 -2.08 14.28
C GLN A 202 -2.10 -2.75 13.12
N PRO A 203 -1.90 -2.04 11.99
CA PRO A 203 -1.07 -2.50 10.89
C PRO A 203 0.41 -2.26 11.19
N LEU A 204 1.27 -2.89 10.40
CA LEU A 204 2.73 -2.82 10.52
C LEU A 204 3.27 -1.37 10.49
N GLN A 205 2.66 -0.49 9.71
CA GLN A 205 3.08 0.91 9.60
C GLN A 205 2.92 1.69 10.93
N ILE A 206 1.86 1.39 11.71
CA ILE A 206 1.67 1.97 13.04
C ILE A 206 2.69 1.40 14.03
N TYR A 207 2.90 0.08 14.00
CA TYR A 207 3.93 -0.57 14.84
C TYR A 207 5.31 0.06 14.59
N MET A 208 5.72 0.21 13.33
CA MET A 208 6.98 0.87 12.97
C MET A 208 7.05 2.32 13.46
N ARG A 209 5.96 3.08 13.30
CA ARG A 209 5.88 4.46 13.76
C ARG A 209 6.04 4.55 15.27
N GLU A 210 5.36 3.70 16.04
CA GLU A 210 5.49 3.66 17.50
C GLU A 210 6.94 3.32 17.91
N LEU A 211 7.56 2.36 17.25
CA LEU A 211 8.95 1.99 17.50
C LEU A 211 9.92 3.15 17.24
N LEU A 212 9.72 3.91 16.15
CA LEU A 212 10.55 5.08 15.82
C LEU A 212 10.30 6.26 16.76
N VAL A 213 9.05 6.52 17.15
CA VAL A 213 8.67 7.64 18.04
C VAL A 213 9.12 7.38 19.47
N SER A 214 8.97 6.16 19.98
CA SER A 214 9.41 5.80 21.33
C SER A 214 10.92 6.00 21.51
N PHE A 215 11.69 5.78 20.46
CA PHE A 215 13.14 6.01 20.50
C PHE A 215 13.53 7.49 20.50
N ASN A 216 12.78 8.33 19.79
CA ASN A 216 13.08 9.76 19.68
C ASN A 216 12.51 10.58 20.83
N SER A 217 11.74 10.00 21.74
CA SER A 217 11.19 10.73 22.88
C SER A 217 12.31 11.08 23.88
N THR A 218 12.28 12.31 24.39
CA THR A 218 13.24 12.78 25.41
C THR A 218 13.23 11.92 26.67
N LEU A 219 12.09 11.32 27.03
CA LEU A 219 11.96 10.38 28.13
C LEU A 219 12.67 9.04 27.84
N ALA A 220 12.60 8.56 26.61
CA ALA A 220 13.35 7.37 26.19
C ALA A 220 14.87 7.68 26.18
N GLN A 221 15.29 8.85 25.68
CA GLN A 221 16.69 9.27 25.72
C GLN A 221 17.22 9.40 27.16
N GLN A 222 16.44 9.89 28.11
CA GLN A 222 16.80 9.96 29.52
C GLN A 222 16.86 8.55 30.16
N ALA A 223 15.89 7.68 29.89
CA ALA A 223 15.92 6.29 30.32
C ALA A 223 17.10 5.52 29.71
N ILE A 224 17.41 5.76 28.43
CA ILE A 224 18.54 5.15 27.71
C ILE A 224 19.89 5.68 28.19
N SER A 225 19.99 6.89 28.75
CA SER A 225 21.25 7.39 29.36
C SER A 225 21.65 6.59 30.60
N VAL A 226 20.68 5.96 31.26
CA VAL A 226 20.90 5.04 32.39
C VAL A 226 21.13 3.59 31.91
N ILE A 227 20.70 3.27 30.69
CA ILE A 227 20.85 1.95 30.06
C ILE A 227 22.24 1.88 29.40
N SER A 228 22.94 0.77 29.54
CA SER A 228 24.28 0.55 28.97
C SER A 228 24.33 0.84 27.45
N GLN A 229 25.49 1.28 26.95
CA GLN A 229 25.70 1.53 25.50
C GLN A 229 25.31 0.34 24.62
N ASN A 230 25.46 -0.88 25.14
CA ASN A 230 25.11 -2.13 24.45
C ASN A 230 23.62 -2.23 24.10
N GLN A 231 22.73 -1.74 24.97
CA GLN A 231 21.28 -1.78 24.71
C GLN A 231 20.83 -0.72 23.67
N LYS A 232 21.51 0.43 23.61
CA LYS A 232 21.23 1.44 22.56
C LYS A 232 21.56 0.92 21.16
N ALA A 233 22.65 0.21 21.04
CA ALA A 233 23.11 -0.32 19.76
C ALA A 233 22.18 -1.42 19.22
N ASN A 234 21.75 -2.33 20.10
CA ASN A 234 20.81 -3.39 19.71
C ASN A 234 19.48 -2.82 19.25
N PHE A 235 19.02 -1.72 19.88
CA PHE A 235 17.76 -1.07 19.47
C PHE A 235 17.81 -0.50 18.04
N GLN A 236 18.94 0.09 17.63
CA GLN A 236 19.12 0.58 16.26
C GLN A 236 19.10 -0.57 15.24
N SER A 237 19.72 -1.70 15.55
CA SER A 237 19.65 -2.90 14.71
C SER A 237 18.23 -3.43 14.58
N ILE A 238 17.46 -3.44 15.68
CA ILE A 238 16.03 -3.82 15.67
C ILE A 238 15.23 -2.89 14.77
N GLN A 239 15.41 -1.58 14.87
CA GLN A 239 14.73 -0.61 13.99
C GLN A 239 15.03 -0.87 12.51
N MET A 240 16.31 -1.02 12.16
CA MET A 240 16.71 -1.25 10.78
C MET A 240 16.22 -2.60 10.26
N ALA A 241 16.26 -3.64 11.08
CA ALA A 241 15.70 -4.95 10.75
C ALA A 241 14.17 -4.87 10.52
N THR A 242 13.44 -4.10 11.34
CA THR A 242 12.00 -3.87 11.14
C THR A 242 11.72 -3.19 9.81
N ILE A 243 12.51 -2.17 9.44
CA ILE A 243 12.40 -1.48 8.13
C ILE A 243 12.66 -2.47 6.99
N VAL A 244 13.69 -3.30 7.08
CA VAL A 244 14.01 -4.31 6.07
C VAL A 244 12.84 -5.29 5.90
N VAL A 245 12.37 -5.90 6.99
CA VAL A 245 11.28 -6.89 6.95
C VAL A 245 9.98 -6.28 6.39
N SER A 246 9.67 -5.04 6.73
CA SER A 246 8.48 -4.35 6.20
C SER A 246 8.60 -3.96 4.73
N THR A 247 9.81 -3.76 4.22
CA THR A 247 10.06 -3.39 2.82
C THR A 247 10.12 -4.60 1.88
N VAL A 248 10.56 -5.75 2.38
CA VAL A 248 10.71 -6.99 1.59
C VAL A 248 9.44 -7.39 0.81
N PRO A 249 8.22 -7.37 1.38
CA PRO A 249 7.02 -7.75 0.62
C PRO A 249 6.79 -6.88 -0.61
N ILE A 250 7.04 -5.57 -0.52
CA ILE A 250 6.92 -4.65 -1.67
C ILE A 250 7.97 -4.99 -2.73
N LEU A 251 9.22 -5.20 -2.29
CA LEU A 251 10.31 -5.55 -3.19
C LEU A 251 10.08 -6.89 -3.90
N CYS A 252 9.50 -7.88 -3.22
CA CYS A 252 9.14 -9.16 -3.82
C CYS A 252 8.04 -9.05 -4.88
N VAL A 253 7.11 -8.13 -4.72
CA VAL A 253 6.01 -7.91 -5.68
C VAL A 253 6.48 -7.13 -6.91
N TYR A 254 7.48 -6.24 -6.77
CA TYR A 254 7.98 -5.37 -7.84
C TYR A 254 8.37 -6.08 -9.15
N PRO A 255 9.14 -7.20 -9.18
CA PRO A 255 9.51 -7.88 -10.42
C PRO A 255 8.32 -8.43 -11.21
N PHE A 256 7.27 -8.87 -10.51
CA PHE A 256 6.04 -9.36 -11.16
C PHE A 256 5.32 -8.25 -11.91
N ILE A 257 5.43 -7.04 -11.42
CA ILE A 257 4.78 -5.85 -11.96
C ILE A 257 5.56 -5.28 -13.12
N GLN A 258 6.86 -5.15 -12.98
CA GLN A 258 7.75 -4.64 -14.02
C GLN A 258 7.53 -5.38 -15.34
N LYS A 259 7.32 -6.71 -15.28
CA LYS A 259 7.03 -7.55 -16.44
C LYS A 259 5.73 -7.15 -17.16
N HIS A 260 4.71 -6.69 -16.44
CA HIS A 260 3.42 -6.29 -17.02
C HIS A 260 3.41 -4.82 -17.42
N PHE A 261 4.12 -3.96 -16.68
CA PHE A 261 4.23 -2.53 -16.96
C PHE A 261 4.93 -2.24 -18.29
N VAL A 262 6.05 -2.92 -18.57
CA VAL A 262 6.81 -2.74 -19.82
C VAL A 262 5.97 -3.11 -21.05
N LYS A 263 5.10 -4.12 -20.95
CA LYS A 263 4.20 -4.51 -22.05
C LYS A 263 3.02 -3.55 -22.25
N GLY A 264 2.51 -2.93 -21.17
CA GLY A 264 1.35 -2.04 -21.23
C GLY A 264 1.65 -0.64 -21.76
N VAL A 265 2.81 -0.08 -21.42
CA VAL A 265 3.23 1.27 -21.87
C VAL A 265 3.63 1.28 -23.35
N MET A 266 4.20 0.18 -23.85
CA MET A 266 4.62 0.07 -25.26
C MET A 266 3.43 0.03 -26.23
N VAL A 267 2.26 -0.50 -25.81
CA VAL A 267 1.07 -0.55 -26.68
C VAL A 267 0.42 0.83 -26.85
N GLY A 268 0.63 1.75 -25.90
CA GLY A 268 0.12 3.13 -25.99
C GLY A 268 0.99 4.09 -26.81
N SER A 269 2.27 3.76 -27.04
CA SER A 269 3.23 4.63 -27.73
C SER A 269 3.41 4.33 -29.22
N VAL A 270 2.80 3.26 -29.75
CA VAL A 270 2.83 2.89 -31.17
C VAL A 270 1.46 3.18 -31.77
N LYS A 271 1.08 4.46 -31.79
CA LYS A 271 0.05 5.00 -32.66
C LYS A 271 0.64 6.24 -33.33
N GLU A 272 1.46 6.02 -34.31
CA GLU A 272 1.62 6.88 -35.50
C GLU A 272 1.16 6.07 -36.70
#